data_d6f1d7a22d543ed9bc3daff7492af2fb
#
_entry.id   d6f1d7a22d543ed9bc3daff7492af2fb
#
_cell.length_a   1.000
_cell.length_b   1.000
_cell.length_c   1.000
_cell.angle_alpha   90.00
_cell.angle_beta   90.00
_cell.angle_gamma   90.00
#
_symmetry.space_group_name_H-M   'P 1'
#
loop_
_entity.id
_entity.type
_entity.pdbx_description
1 polymer ?
#
loop_
_entity_poly.entity_id
_entity_poly.type
_entity_poly.pdbx_seq_one_letter_code
_entity_poly.pdbx_strand_id
1 'polypeptide(L)'
;RLLYIVGLWSASRVSFWFMDYLGVYIVAILNISLTIWIIALVIKPVFADVNKRHISLAFTLVAILIIQTMFFLSVANIITIDTHSILILSLGAFIVLILLALRRINMEAINELLEQENIDETFYSRPPRYNLAIFCVIFYTAVEFLYPNNSILGYLALACMASILGILNDFILKDNNILFKPFIIYMMSILIMTASAYGFLGFDYLNEEINALNHFRHFLTTGTYGLVFYIVMIIISTIHTGRKIFTNIWLNLGVLLIILATFIRSFIPFYEEYVIQAYIISSILWTIPFVIYMKIFIPFLLSPRADGIKG
;
A
#
# COMPACT_ATOMS: atom_id res chain seq x y z
N ARG A 1 22.65 3.04 13.51
CA ARG A 1 22.17 2.39 12.28
C ARG A 1 20.94 3.07 11.70
N LEU A 2 19.90 3.32 12.52
CA LEU A 2 18.64 3.94 12.06
C LEU A 2 18.88 5.31 11.40
N LEU A 3 19.66 6.19 12.02
CA LEU A 3 19.99 7.52 11.47
C LEU A 3 20.64 7.45 10.08
N TYR A 4 21.50 6.45 9.82
CA TYR A 4 22.11 6.28 8.50
C TYR A 4 21.08 5.87 7.44
N ILE A 5 20.11 5.01 7.79
CA ILE A 5 19.03 4.62 6.87
C ILE A 5 18.14 5.81 6.56
N VAL A 6 17.76 6.59 7.58
CA VAL A 6 16.96 7.82 7.40
C VAL A 6 17.73 8.84 6.56
N GLY A 7 19.05 9.01 6.81
CA GLY A 7 19.90 9.89 6.01
C GLY A 7 19.99 9.44 4.55
N LEU A 8 20.18 8.14 4.30
CA LEU A 8 20.22 7.59 2.95
C LEU A 8 18.85 7.71 2.25
N TRP A 9 17.75 7.46 3.00
CA TRP A 9 16.40 7.66 2.49
C TRP A 9 16.15 9.12 2.08
N SER A 10 16.49 10.06 2.94
CA SER A 10 16.34 11.49 2.64
C SER A 10 17.18 11.89 1.43
N ALA A 11 18.45 11.47 1.38
CA ALA A 11 19.33 11.73 0.25
C ALA A 11 18.78 11.13 -1.05
N SER A 12 18.25 9.90 -1.01
CA SER A 12 17.65 9.26 -2.19
C SER A 12 16.40 10.00 -2.68
N ARG A 13 15.58 10.55 -1.77
CA ARG A 13 14.38 11.33 -2.17
C ARG A 13 14.77 12.68 -2.75
N VAL A 14 15.66 13.40 -2.09
CA VAL A 14 16.12 14.71 -2.57
C VAL A 14 16.86 14.57 -3.91
N SER A 15 17.67 13.53 -4.09
CA SER A 15 18.39 13.29 -5.35
C SER A 15 17.47 13.16 -6.57
N PHE A 16 16.23 12.65 -6.40
CA PHE A 16 15.25 12.58 -7.47
C PHE A 16 14.85 13.97 -7.99
N TRP A 17 14.71 14.95 -7.12
CA TRP A 17 14.34 16.33 -7.52
C TRP A 17 15.45 17.03 -8.28
N PHE A 18 16.69 16.57 -8.10
CA PHE A 18 17.89 17.13 -8.74
C PHE A 18 18.50 16.16 -9.77
N MET A 19 17.69 15.23 -10.32
CA MET A 19 18.19 14.20 -11.23
C MET A 19 18.83 14.79 -12.49
N ASP A 20 18.33 15.90 -13.00
CA ASP A 20 18.88 16.59 -14.17
C ASP A 20 20.30 17.15 -13.92
N TYR A 21 20.62 17.48 -12.66
CA TYR A 21 21.94 17.97 -12.26
C TYR A 21 22.90 16.86 -11.81
N LEU A 22 22.39 15.88 -11.09
CA LEU A 22 23.18 14.79 -10.50
C LEU A 22 23.44 13.65 -11.50
N GLY A 23 22.57 13.54 -12.51
CA GLY A 23 22.59 12.42 -13.44
C GLY A 23 21.93 11.16 -12.87
N VAL A 24 21.41 10.33 -13.76
CA VAL A 24 20.62 9.12 -13.44
C VAL A 24 21.40 8.13 -12.57
N TYR A 25 22.71 7.97 -12.81
CA TYR A 25 23.54 6.97 -12.11
C TYR A 25 23.67 7.25 -10.61
N ILE A 26 23.87 8.50 -10.21
CA ILE A 26 23.99 8.87 -8.78
C ILE A 26 22.66 8.62 -8.08
N VAL A 27 21.55 9.03 -8.70
CA VAL A 27 20.21 8.80 -8.17
C VAL A 27 19.90 7.31 -8.06
N ALA A 28 20.27 6.51 -9.08
CA ALA A 28 20.13 5.07 -9.07
C ALA A 28 20.90 4.41 -7.91
N ILE A 29 22.18 4.76 -7.73
CA ILE A 29 23.02 4.20 -6.67
C ILE A 29 22.40 4.47 -5.29
N LEU A 30 21.96 5.70 -5.01
CA LEU A 30 21.35 6.05 -3.72
C LEU A 30 20.07 5.25 -3.46
N ASN A 31 19.19 5.18 -4.45
CA ASN A 31 17.91 4.50 -4.30
C ASN A 31 18.05 2.97 -4.22
N ILE A 32 18.88 2.36 -5.07
CA ILE A 32 19.14 0.93 -5.06
C ILE A 32 19.85 0.51 -3.77
N SER A 33 20.84 1.29 -3.31
CA SER A 33 21.55 1.03 -2.05
C SER A 33 20.61 1.04 -0.84
N LEU A 34 19.64 1.95 -0.81
CA LEU A 34 18.60 1.97 0.23
C LEU A 34 17.80 0.68 0.24
N THR A 35 17.31 0.25 -0.92
CA THR A 35 16.51 -0.97 -1.05
C THR A 35 17.32 -2.22 -0.68
N ILE A 36 18.58 -2.32 -1.12
CA ILE A 36 19.50 -3.40 -0.73
C ILE A 36 19.71 -3.39 0.79
N TRP A 37 19.87 -2.24 1.41
CA TRP A 37 20.06 -2.15 2.86
C TRP A 37 18.81 -2.65 3.62
N ILE A 38 17.61 -2.25 3.19
CA ILE A 38 16.35 -2.72 3.78
C ILE A 38 16.27 -4.25 3.65
N ILE A 39 16.54 -4.80 2.46
CA ILE A 39 16.54 -6.26 2.23
C ILE A 39 17.55 -6.95 3.16
N ALA A 40 18.76 -6.43 3.29
CA ALA A 40 19.80 -6.99 4.15
C ALA A 40 19.41 -7.05 5.64
N LEU A 41 18.60 -6.09 6.09
CA LEU A 41 18.05 -6.08 7.45
C LEU A 41 16.95 -7.14 7.64
N VAL A 42 16.10 -7.30 6.64
CA VAL A 42 14.93 -8.18 6.69
C VAL A 42 15.30 -9.64 6.43
N ILE A 43 16.30 -9.89 5.57
CA ILE A 43 16.60 -11.25 5.06
C ILE A 43 17.02 -12.21 6.19
N LYS A 44 17.85 -11.74 7.13
CA LYS A 44 18.34 -12.57 8.24
C LYS A 44 17.22 -13.10 9.14
N PRO A 45 16.35 -12.24 9.73
CA PRO A 45 15.24 -12.71 10.57
C PRO A 45 14.24 -13.56 9.78
N VAL A 46 14.00 -13.27 8.49
CA VAL A 46 13.07 -14.03 7.66
C VAL A 46 13.56 -15.46 7.40
N PHE A 47 14.85 -15.64 7.10
CA PHE A 47 15.42 -16.97 6.86
C PHE A 47 15.76 -17.74 8.14
N ALA A 48 15.92 -17.04 9.27
CA ALA A 48 16.10 -17.66 10.59
C ALA A 48 14.80 -18.24 11.17
N ASP A 49 13.62 -17.79 10.68
CA ASP A 49 12.34 -18.36 11.08
C ASP A 49 12.22 -19.82 10.60
N VAL A 50 12.17 -20.75 11.56
CA VAL A 50 12.06 -22.21 11.30
C VAL A 50 10.83 -22.52 10.44
N ASN A 51 9.74 -21.80 10.62
CA ASN A 51 8.48 -22.02 9.89
C ASN A 51 8.44 -21.32 8.52
N LYS A 52 9.47 -20.56 8.17
CA LYS A 52 9.58 -19.82 6.88
C LYS A 52 8.34 -18.99 6.50
N ARG A 53 7.59 -18.50 7.52
CA ARG A 53 6.30 -17.82 7.34
C ARG A 53 6.40 -16.52 6.53
N HIS A 54 7.59 -15.94 6.43
CA HIS A 54 7.83 -14.63 5.81
C HIS A 54 8.65 -14.69 4.53
N ILE A 55 8.89 -15.87 3.99
CA ILE A 55 9.76 -16.04 2.82
C ILE A 55 9.20 -15.34 1.57
N SER A 56 7.88 -15.34 1.39
CA SER A 56 7.21 -14.64 0.29
C SER A 56 7.43 -13.12 0.34
N LEU A 57 7.48 -12.54 1.54
CA LEU A 57 7.79 -11.12 1.73
C LEU A 57 9.22 -10.79 1.27
N ALA A 58 10.20 -11.65 1.61
CA ALA A 58 11.58 -11.47 1.15
C ALA A 58 11.69 -11.56 -0.38
N PHE A 59 11.03 -12.53 -1.02
CA PHE A 59 11.00 -12.63 -2.48
C PHE A 59 10.34 -11.42 -3.14
N THR A 60 9.26 -10.89 -2.56
CA THR A 60 8.61 -9.69 -3.09
C THR A 60 9.52 -8.47 -2.98
N LEU A 61 10.27 -8.31 -1.88
CA LEU A 61 11.25 -7.23 -1.76
C LEU A 61 12.39 -7.34 -2.79
N VAL A 62 12.86 -8.56 -3.07
CA VAL A 62 13.85 -8.80 -4.13
C VAL A 62 13.26 -8.48 -5.50
N ALA A 63 12.02 -8.86 -5.78
CA ALA A 63 11.33 -8.51 -7.02
C ALA A 63 11.22 -6.98 -7.19
N ILE A 64 10.86 -6.25 -6.12
CA ILE A 64 10.81 -4.78 -6.12
C ILE A 64 12.21 -4.19 -6.42
N LEU A 65 13.28 -4.75 -5.85
CA LEU A 65 14.65 -4.32 -6.16
C LEU A 65 14.99 -4.52 -7.64
N ILE A 66 14.61 -5.65 -8.22
CA ILE A 66 14.82 -5.94 -9.64
C ILE A 66 14.05 -4.92 -10.50
N ILE A 67 12.77 -4.69 -10.21
CA ILE A 67 11.93 -3.72 -10.92
C ILE A 67 12.51 -2.30 -10.81
N GLN A 68 12.96 -1.90 -9.62
CA GLN A 68 13.62 -0.61 -9.41
C GLN A 68 14.91 -0.48 -10.21
N THR A 69 15.69 -1.54 -10.31
CA THR A 69 16.92 -1.57 -11.13
C THR A 69 16.56 -1.45 -12.61
N MET A 70 15.55 -2.19 -13.09
CA MET A 70 15.05 -2.08 -14.47
C MET A 70 14.59 -0.64 -14.78
N PHE A 71 13.90 0.02 -13.83
CA PHE A 71 13.48 1.40 -13.99
C PHE A 71 14.67 2.33 -14.28
N PHE A 72 15.72 2.28 -13.48
CA PHE A 72 16.90 3.12 -13.70
C PHE A 72 17.68 2.76 -14.98
N LEU A 73 17.72 1.47 -15.34
CA LEU A 73 18.32 1.03 -16.61
C LEU A 73 17.53 1.55 -17.83
N SER A 74 16.21 1.59 -17.73
CA SER A 74 15.35 2.17 -18.76
C SER A 74 15.54 3.69 -18.87
N VAL A 75 15.52 4.41 -17.73
CA VAL A 75 15.76 5.86 -17.70
C VAL A 75 17.16 6.22 -18.25
N ALA A 76 18.17 5.36 -18.03
CA ALA A 76 19.51 5.51 -18.58
C ALA A 76 19.62 5.08 -20.04
N ASN A 77 18.53 4.65 -20.69
CA ASN A 77 18.48 4.10 -22.06
C ASN A 77 19.43 2.89 -22.28
N ILE A 78 19.70 2.10 -21.24
CA ILE A 78 20.50 0.87 -21.33
C ILE A 78 19.63 -0.29 -21.81
N ILE A 79 18.35 -0.30 -21.41
CA ILE A 79 17.36 -1.27 -21.88
C ILE A 79 16.24 -0.55 -22.64
N THR A 80 15.63 -1.24 -23.60
CA THR A 80 14.60 -0.70 -24.51
C THR A 80 13.18 -0.82 -23.96
N ILE A 81 13.01 -1.33 -22.74
CA ILE A 81 11.69 -1.47 -22.11
C ILE A 81 11.20 -0.09 -21.69
N ASP A 82 9.95 0.21 -22.02
CA ASP A 82 9.34 1.49 -21.68
C ASP A 82 9.27 1.72 -20.15
N THR A 83 9.72 2.89 -19.72
CA THR A 83 9.76 3.29 -18.30
C THR A 83 8.38 3.29 -17.65
N HIS A 84 7.33 3.69 -18.39
CA HIS A 84 5.96 3.69 -17.89
C HIS A 84 5.45 2.27 -17.61
N SER A 85 5.75 1.32 -18.49
CA SER A 85 5.43 -0.10 -18.29
C SER A 85 6.08 -0.68 -17.04
N ILE A 86 7.34 -0.29 -16.73
CA ILE A 86 8.04 -0.70 -15.52
C ILE A 86 7.39 -0.08 -14.27
N LEU A 87 6.93 1.17 -14.35
CA LEU A 87 6.19 1.80 -13.25
C LEU A 87 4.87 1.07 -12.97
N ILE A 88 4.12 0.67 -14.00
CA ILE A 88 2.90 -0.13 -13.84
C ILE A 88 3.21 -1.48 -13.19
N LEU A 89 4.27 -2.16 -13.64
CA LEU A 89 4.76 -3.40 -13.03
C LEU A 89 5.06 -3.21 -11.54
N SER A 90 5.66 -2.07 -11.17
CA SER A 90 5.96 -1.76 -9.78
C SER A 90 4.69 -1.60 -8.91
N LEU A 91 3.61 -1.02 -9.47
CA LEU A 91 2.33 -0.91 -8.73
C LEU A 91 1.81 -2.28 -8.33
N GLY A 92 1.79 -3.25 -9.26
CA GLY A 92 1.37 -4.62 -8.95
C GLY A 92 2.25 -5.28 -7.88
N ALA A 93 3.58 -5.13 -7.97
CA ALA A 93 4.50 -5.66 -6.98
C ALA A 93 4.26 -5.08 -5.57
N PHE A 94 3.95 -3.78 -5.47
CA PHE A 94 3.59 -3.15 -4.20
C PHE A 94 2.22 -3.62 -3.68
N ILE A 95 1.23 -3.88 -4.54
CA ILE A 95 -0.04 -4.47 -4.10
C ILE A 95 0.18 -5.87 -3.53
N VAL A 96 1.03 -6.69 -4.15
CA VAL A 96 1.42 -8.00 -3.60
C VAL A 96 2.05 -7.84 -2.21
N LEU A 97 2.99 -6.91 -2.05
CA LEU A 97 3.61 -6.60 -0.75
C LEU A 97 2.57 -6.20 0.29
N ILE A 98 1.62 -5.34 -0.09
CA ILE A 98 0.53 -4.88 0.77
C ILE A 98 -0.34 -6.05 1.21
N LEU A 99 -0.78 -6.91 0.30
CA LEU A 99 -1.63 -8.07 0.64
C LEU A 99 -0.91 -9.05 1.58
N LEU A 100 0.39 -9.29 1.38
CA LEU A 100 1.22 -10.09 2.27
C LEU A 100 1.32 -9.48 3.67
N ALA A 101 1.52 -8.15 3.76
CA ALA A 101 1.60 -7.43 5.02
C ALA A 101 0.25 -7.35 5.73
N LEU A 102 -0.82 -7.01 4.99
CA LEU A 102 -2.18 -6.89 5.55
C LEU A 102 -2.68 -8.18 6.20
N ARG A 103 -2.37 -9.34 5.61
CA ARG A 103 -2.71 -10.62 6.21
C ARG A 103 -2.24 -10.73 7.65
N ARG A 104 -1.03 -10.28 7.93
CA ARG A 104 -0.45 -10.30 9.27
C ARG A 104 -0.96 -9.17 10.15
N ILE A 105 -0.98 -7.96 9.61
CA ILE A 105 -1.43 -6.77 10.33
C ILE A 105 -2.87 -6.94 10.78
N ASN A 106 -3.75 -7.46 9.92
CA ASN A 106 -5.14 -7.72 10.26
C ASN A 106 -5.26 -8.73 11.40
N MET A 107 -4.47 -9.83 11.38
CA MET A 107 -4.49 -10.80 12.47
C MET A 107 -4.06 -10.18 13.80
N GLU A 108 -2.96 -9.44 13.81
CA GLU A 108 -2.41 -8.86 15.03
C GLU A 108 -3.31 -7.73 15.56
N ALA A 109 -3.70 -6.79 14.70
CA ALA A 109 -4.45 -5.61 15.11
C ALA A 109 -5.91 -5.92 15.51
N ILE A 110 -6.56 -6.87 14.82
CA ILE A 110 -7.96 -7.21 15.15
C ILE A 110 -8.01 -8.08 16.42
N ASN A 111 -7.08 -9.02 16.58
CA ASN A 111 -7.03 -9.81 17.82
C ASN A 111 -6.69 -8.95 19.05
N GLU A 112 -5.78 -7.97 18.91
CA GLU A 112 -5.51 -6.98 19.94
C GLU A 112 -6.78 -6.18 20.30
N LEU A 113 -7.57 -5.80 19.31
CA LEU A 113 -8.85 -5.11 19.52
C LEU A 113 -9.87 -6.00 20.22
N LEU A 114 -9.98 -7.28 19.84
CA LEU A 114 -10.87 -8.25 20.47
C LEU A 114 -10.52 -8.46 21.95
N GLU A 115 -9.23 -8.59 22.24
CA GLU A 115 -8.74 -8.71 23.63
C GLU A 115 -9.04 -7.44 24.44
N GLN A 116 -8.84 -6.26 23.87
CA GLN A 116 -9.15 -4.98 24.55
C GLN A 116 -10.64 -4.82 24.87
N GLU A 117 -11.53 -5.36 24.04
CA GLU A 117 -12.98 -5.33 24.22
C GLU A 117 -13.50 -6.53 25.06
N ASN A 118 -12.62 -7.40 25.55
CA ASN A 118 -12.93 -8.64 26.30
C ASN A 118 -13.87 -9.58 25.53
N ILE A 119 -13.67 -9.71 24.22
CA ILE A 119 -14.45 -10.58 23.35
C ILE A 119 -13.69 -11.88 23.17
N ASP A 120 -14.33 -13.00 23.60
CA ASP A 120 -13.76 -14.35 23.47
C ASP A 120 -13.98 -14.90 22.06
N GLU A 121 -13.34 -14.24 21.09
CA GLU A 121 -13.31 -14.64 19.69
C GLU A 121 -11.93 -14.38 19.11
N THR A 122 -11.52 -15.19 18.13
CA THR A 122 -10.22 -15.02 17.45
C THR A 122 -10.43 -14.77 15.98
N PHE A 123 -9.86 -13.68 15.51
CA PHE A 123 -9.82 -13.35 14.07
C PHE A 123 -8.74 -14.15 13.36
N TYR A 124 -9.10 -14.76 12.24
CA TYR A 124 -8.18 -15.53 11.38
C TYR A 124 -8.15 -14.97 9.97
N SER A 125 -7.01 -14.43 9.55
CA SER A 125 -6.73 -14.15 8.14
C SER A 125 -6.46 -15.46 7.41
N ARG A 126 -7.43 -15.98 6.66
CA ARG A 126 -7.36 -17.29 6.02
C ARG A 126 -6.36 -17.31 4.87
N PRO A 127 -5.25 -18.09 4.96
CA PRO A 127 -4.21 -18.11 3.93
C PRO A 127 -4.71 -18.37 2.50
N PRO A 128 -5.65 -19.28 2.25
CA PRO A 128 -6.09 -19.54 0.87
C PRO A 128 -6.69 -18.32 0.17
N ARG A 129 -7.44 -17.46 0.89
CA ARG A 129 -8.05 -16.25 0.32
C ARG A 129 -7.01 -15.23 -0.09
N TYR A 130 -6.03 -14.94 0.79
CA TYR A 130 -4.92 -14.06 0.48
C TYR A 130 -4.02 -14.60 -0.63
N ASN A 131 -3.72 -15.91 -0.61
CA ASN A 131 -2.89 -16.52 -1.64
C ASN A 131 -3.57 -16.46 -3.01
N LEU A 132 -4.90 -16.66 -3.08
CA LEU A 132 -5.65 -16.52 -4.33
C LEU A 132 -5.59 -15.08 -4.84
N ALA A 133 -5.84 -14.09 -3.98
CA ALA A 133 -5.77 -12.68 -4.36
C ALA A 133 -4.37 -12.29 -4.85
N ILE A 134 -3.32 -12.71 -4.13
CA ILE A 134 -1.92 -12.49 -4.51
C ILE A 134 -1.62 -13.13 -5.86
N PHE A 135 -2.05 -14.38 -6.08
CA PHE A 135 -1.88 -15.06 -7.36
C PHE A 135 -2.56 -14.31 -8.51
N CYS A 136 -3.81 -13.88 -8.33
CA CYS A 136 -4.53 -13.12 -9.34
C CYS A 136 -3.80 -11.79 -9.65
N VAL A 137 -3.33 -11.06 -8.64
CA VAL A 137 -2.61 -9.80 -8.81
C VAL A 137 -1.28 -10.02 -9.54
N ILE A 138 -0.50 -11.04 -9.17
CA ILE A 138 0.76 -11.37 -9.87
C ILE A 138 0.48 -11.70 -11.32
N PHE A 139 -0.53 -12.52 -11.58
CA PHE A 139 -0.86 -12.95 -12.95
C PHE A 139 -1.37 -11.78 -13.80
N TYR A 140 -2.29 -10.97 -13.26
CA TYR A 140 -2.73 -9.72 -13.91
C TYR A 140 -1.54 -8.82 -14.24
N THR A 141 -0.69 -8.54 -13.27
CA THR A 141 0.45 -7.63 -13.42
C THR A 141 1.47 -8.15 -14.46
N ALA A 142 1.72 -9.46 -14.47
CA ALA A 142 2.62 -10.07 -15.46
C ALA A 142 2.04 -9.98 -16.89
N VAL A 143 0.74 -10.25 -17.04
CA VAL A 143 0.08 -10.16 -18.35
C VAL A 143 -0.01 -8.71 -18.81
N GLU A 144 -0.31 -7.77 -17.91
CA GLU A 144 -0.34 -6.33 -18.24
C GLU A 144 1.03 -5.82 -18.73
N PHE A 145 2.12 -6.29 -18.12
CA PHE A 145 3.48 -5.95 -18.52
C PHE A 145 3.86 -6.54 -19.88
N LEU A 146 3.50 -7.81 -20.13
CA LEU A 146 3.88 -8.53 -21.35
C LEU A 146 2.97 -8.21 -22.56
N TYR A 147 1.69 -7.99 -22.29
CA TYR A 147 0.65 -7.80 -23.31
C TYR A 147 -0.26 -6.62 -22.94
N PRO A 148 0.26 -5.37 -22.89
CA PRO A 148 -0.53 -4.20 -22.57
C PRO A 148 -1.66 -4.03 -23.61
N ASN A 149 -2.77 -3.46 -23.18
CA ASN A 149 -3.95 -3.19 -24.00
C ASN A 149 -4.69 -4.44 -24.54
N ASN A 150 -4.49 -5.61 -23.95
CA ASN A 150 -5.25 -6.80 -24.31
C ASN A 150 -6.54 -6.89 -23.46
N SER A 151 -7.68 -7.14 -24.10
CA SER A 151 -8.98 -7.25 -23.42
C SER A 151 -9.04 -8.37 -22.37
N ILE A 152 -8.17 -9.38 -22.45
CA ILE A 152 -8.04 -10.40 -21.40
C ILE A 152 -7.71 -9.80 -20.03
N LEU A 153 -7.05 -8.64 -20.00
CA LEU A 153 -6.74 -7.91 -18.78
C LEU A 153 -8.00 -7.47 -18.04
N GLY A 154 -9.08 -7.22 -18.74
CA GLY A 154 -10.38 -6.92 -18.14
C GLY A 154 -10.87 -8.07 -17.25
N TYR A 155 -10.86 -9.29 -17.76
CA TYR A 155 -11.28 -10.47 -17.00
C TYR A 155 -10.33 -10.78 -15.85
N LEU A 156 -9.02 -10.61 -16.05
CA LEU A 156 -8.03 -10.81 -15.00
C LEU A 156 -8.17 -9.75 -13.88
N ALA A 157 -8.45 -8.51 -14.22
CA ALA A 157 -8.71 -7.45 -13.26
C ALA A 157 -10.00 -7.74 -12.45
N LEU A 158 -11.06 -8.20 -13.08
CA LEU A 158 -12.29 -8.64 -12.39
C LEU A 158 -12.02 -9.85 -11.47
N ALA A 159 -11.13 -10.78 -11.87
CA ALA A 159 -10.71 -11.87 -11.00
C ALA A 159 -9.92 -11.36 -9.78
N CYS A 160 -9.06 -10.35 -9.95
CA CYS A 160 -8.41 -9.66 -8.83
C CYS A 160 -9.45 -9.02 -7.90
N MET A 161 -10.40 -8.26 -8.43
CA MET A 161 -11.49 -7.66 -7.65
C MET A 161 -12.22 -8.72 -6.84
N ALA A 162 -12.70 -9.78 -7.47
CA ALA A 162 -13.47 -10.82 -6.81
C ALA A 162 -12.69 -11.55 -5.72
N SER A 163 -11.41 -11.88 -5.98
CA SER A 163 -10.54 -12.55 -5.01
C SER A 163 -10.21 -11.67 -3.80
N ILE A 164 -10.00 -10.36 -4.00
CA ILE A 164 -9.75 -9.39 -2.92
C ILE A 164 -11.03 -9.18 -2.10
N LEU A 165 -12.20 -9.03 -2.73
CA LEU A 165 -13.49 -8.98 -2.01
C LEU A 165 -13.74 -10.26 -1.21
N GLY A 166 -13.28 -11.42 -1.72
CA GLY A 166 -13.34 -12.69 -1.01
C GLY A 166 -12.64 -12.67 0.36
N ILE A 167 -11.62 -11.81 0.55
CA ILE A 167 -10.94 -11.64 1.84
C ILE A 167 -11.86 -11.00 2.88
N LEU A 168 -12.82 -10.16 2.48
CA LEU A 168 -13.76 -9.50 3.40
C LEU A 168 -14.59 -10.51 4.20
N ASN A 169 -14.77 -11.73 3.70
CA ASN A 169 -15.43 -12.79 4.46
C ASN A 169 -14.65 -13.22 5.72
N ASP A 170 -13.36 -12.86 5.87
CA ASP A 170 -12.62 -13.11 7.11
C ASP A 170 -13.07 -12.19 8.25
N PHE A 171 -13.69 -11.04 7.91
CA PHE A 171 -14.18 -10.06 8.88
C PHE A 171 -15.57 -10.37 9.42
N ILE A 172 -16.24 -11.41 8.91
CA ILE A 172 -17.53 -11.87 9.44
C ILE A 172 -17.26 -12.64 10.74
N LEU A 173 -17.41 -11.92 11.85
CA LEU A 173 -17.29 -12.43 13.22
C LEU A 173 -18.66 -12.70 13.80
N LYS A 174 -18.73 -13.50 14.88
CA LYS A 174 -20.00 -13.84 15.54
C LYS A 174 -20.64 -12.63 16.19
N ASP A 175 -19.82 -11.76 16.79
CA ASP A 175 -20.29 -10.48 17.34
C ASP A 175 -20.33 -9.41 16.24
N ASN A 176 -21.54 -9.15 15.73
CA ASN A 176 -21.78 -8.17 14.67
C ASN A 176 -21.41 -6.71 15.07
N ASN A 177 -21.36 -6.39 16.37
CA ASN A 177 -21.03 -5.03 16.81
C ASN A 177 -19.59 -4.67 16.49
N ILE A 178 -18.69 -5.66 16.36
CA ILE A 178 -17.29 -5.43 16.02
C ILE A 178 -17.13 -4.92 14.60
N LEU A 179 -17.95 -5.34 13.65
CA LEU A 179 -17.88 -4.91 12.25
C LEU A 179 -17.97 -3.38 12.10
N PHE A 180 -18.67 -2.72 13.00
CA PHE A 180 -18.86 -1.27 12.99
C PHE A 180 -17.77 -0.52 13.80
N LYS A 181 -16.83 -1.20 14.42
CA LYS A 181 -15.69 -0.52 15.06
C LYS A 181 -14.83 0.16 13.99
N PRO A 182 -14.47 1.45 14.18
CA PRO A 182 -13.75 2.22 13.18
C PRO A 182 -12.50 1.53 12.66
N PHE A 183 -11.80 0.83 13.52
CA PHE A 183 -10.55 0.16 13.17
C PHE A 183 -10.74 -1.00 12.17
N ILE A 184 -11.85 -1.74 12.29
CA ILE A 184 -12.21 -2.80 11.33
C ILE A 184 -12.62 -2.18 10.01
N ILE A 185 -13.39 -1.08 10.05
CA ILE A 185 -13.75 -0.31 8.86
C ILE A 185 -12.50 0.19 8.12
N TYR A 186 -11.46 0.63 8.85
CA TYR A 186 -10.19 1.04 8.24
C TYR A 186 -9.54 -0.10 7.46
N MET A 187 -9.44 -1.31 8.03
CA MET A 187 -8.86 -2.47 7.37
C MET A 187 -9.69 -2.90 6.15
N MET A 188 -11.01 -2.92 6.30
CA MET A 188 -11.92 -3.23 5.19
C MET A 188 -11.81 -2.19 4.07
N SER A 189 -11.65 -0.89 4.40
CA SER A 189 -11.55 0.18 3.41
C SER A 189 -10.34 0.01 2.49
N ILE A 190 -9.22 -0.49 2.98
CA ILE A 190 -8.04 -0.82 2.17
C ILE A 190 -8.39 -1.87 1.12
N LEU A 191 -9.04 -2.96 1.55
CA LEU A 191 -9.44 -4.07 0.65
C LEU A 191 -10.49 -3.62 -0.36
N ILE A 192 -11.49 -2.87 0.09
CA ILE A 192 -12.54 -2.33 -0.78
C ILE A 192 -11.93 -1.39 -1.83
N MET A 193 -11.03 -0.49 -1.41
CA MET A 193 -10.39 0.44 -2.34
C MET A 193 -9.52 -0.29 -3.37
N THR A 194 -8.79 -1.32 -2.94
CA THR A 194 -7.98 -2.16 -3.84
C THR A 194 -8.87 -2.94 -4.83
N ALA A 195 -9.95 -3.53 -4.34
CA ALA A 195 -10.90 -4.25 -5.17
C ALA A 195 -11.60 -3.32 -6.18
N SER A 196 -12.00 -2.11 -5.75
CA SER A 196 -12.59 -1.10 -6.63
C SER A 196 -11.64 -0.68 -7.74
N ALA A 197 -10.34 -0.53 -7.43
CA ALA A 197 -9.33 -0.23 -8.44
C ALA A 197 -9.32 -1.26 -9.56
N TYR A 198 -9.21 -2.55 -9.21
CA TYR A 198 -9.24 -3.62 -10.20
C TYR A 198 -10.60 -3.76 -10.90
N GLY A 199 -11.70 -3.45 -10.21
CA GLY A 199 -13.03 -3.41 -10.81
C GLY A 199 -13.14 -2.35 -11.91
N PHE A 200 -12.70 -1.13 -11.63
CA PHE A 200 -12.70 -0.03 -12.61
C PHE A 200 -11.71 -0.29 -13.75
N LEU A 201 -10.52 -0.81 -13.47
CA LEU A 201 -9.57 -1.21 -14.52
C LEU A 201 -10.16 -2.31 -15.39
N GLY A 202 -10.81 -3.31 -14.79
CA GLY A 202 -11.47 -4.38 -15.53
C GLY A 202 -12.58 -3.87 -16.44
N PHE A 203 -13.39 -2.96 -15.93
CA PHE A 203 -14.45 -2.31 -16.70
C PHE A 203 -13.89 -1.50 -17.88
N ASP A 204 -12.81 -0.75 -17.66
CA ASP A 204 -12.19 0.06 -18.70
C ASP A 204 -11.56 -0.80 -19.83
N TYR A 205 -10.88 -1.90 -19.47
CA TYR A 205 -10.33 -2.84 -20.46
C TYR A 205 -11.40 -3.55 -21.30
N LEU A 206 -12.61 -3.73 -20.75
CA LEU A 206 -13.72 -4.36 -21.48
C LEU A 206 -14.56 -3.34 -22.24
N ASN A 207 -14.38 -2.05 -22.02
CA ASN A 207 -15.16 -0.97 -22.58
C ASN A 207 -14.22 0.01 -23.31
N GLU A 208 -13.88 -0.33 -24.57
CA GLU A 208 -12.84 0.34 -25.37
C GLU A 208 -13.05 1.85 -25.56
N GLU A 209 -14.25 2.37 -25.26
CA GLU A 209 -14.60 3.78 -25.45
C GLU A 209 -14.08 4.71 -24.34
N ILE A 210 -13.76 4.18 -23.13
CA ILE A 210 -13.52 5.03 -21.94
C ILE A 210 -12.09 5.52 -21.84
N ASN A 211 -11.09 4.66 -22.12
CA ASN A 211 -9.65 4.97 -22.06
C ASN A 211 -9.18 5.65 -20.77
N ALA A 212 -9.70 5.21 -19.62
CA ALA A 212 -9.50 5.84 -18.32
C ALA A 212 -8.52 5.11 -17.39
N LEU A 213 -7.75 4.15 -17.89
CA LEU A 213 -6.83 3.30 -17.11
C LEU A 213 -5.98 4.12 -16.14
N ASN A 214 -5.39 5.23 -16.59
CA ASN A 214 -4.53 6.06 -15.75
C ASN A 214 -5.32 6.73 -14.62
N HIS A 215 -6.57 7.11 -14.84
CA HIS A 215 -7.44 7.68 -13.81
C HIS A 215 -7.83 6.62 -12.78
N PHE A 216 -8.17 5.42 -13.22
CA PHE A 216 -8.57 4.32 -12.32
C PHE A 216 -7.39 3.75 -11.51
N ARG A 217 -6.14 3.83 -12.04
CA ARG A 217 -4.94 3.50 -11.25
C ARG A 217 -4.76 4.37 -10.01
N HIS A 218 -5.39 5.55 -9.95
CA HIS A 218 -5.36 6.37 -8.73
C HIS A 218 -6.09 5.73 -7.54
N PHE A 219 -7.00 4.78 -7.77
CA PHE A 219 -7.54 3.97 -6.68
C PHE A 219 -6.47 3.12 -6.00
N LEU A 220 -5.46 2.64 -6.75
CA LEU A 220 -4.30 1.96 -6.16
C LEU A 220 -3.35 2.94 -5.49
N THR A 221 -2.93 4.00 -6.21
CA THR A 221 -1.84 4.88 -5.76
C THR A 221 -2.29 5.89 -4.71
N THR A 222 -3.40 6.58 -4.92
CA THR A 222 -3.94 7.58 -3.98
C THR A 222 -4.75 6.89 -2.89
N GLY A 223 -5.62 5.93 -3.28
CA GLY A 223 -6.53 5.24 -2.38
C GLY A 223 -5.85 4.16 -1.55
N THR A 224 -5.52 3.03 -2.17
CA THR A 224 -4.97 1.87 -1.44
C THR A 224 -3.67 2.21 -0.72
N TYR A 225 -2.69 2.81 -1.40
CA TYR A 225 -1.42 3.16 -0.77
C TYR A 225 -1.59 4.23 0.30
N GLY A 226 -2.40 5.27 0.04
CA GLY A 226 -2.69 6.31 1.02
C GLY A 226 -3.29 5.75 2.29
N LEU A 227 -4.32 4.90 2.17
CA LEU A 227 -4.97 4.24 3.31
C LEU A 227 -4.00 3.31 4.04
N VAL A 228 -3.24 2.47 3.31
CA VAL A 228 -2.26 1.55 3.92
C VAL A 228 -1.24 2.34 4.72
N PHE A 229 -0.60 3.35 4.14
CA PHE A 229 0.40 4.14 4.86
C PHE A 229 -0.21 4.81 6.09
N TYR A 230 -1.35 5.46 5.96
CA TYR A 230 -2.00 6.16 7.05
C TYR A 230 -2.39 5.22 8.19
N ILE A 231 -3.09 4.12 7.88
CA ILE A 231 -3.62 3.18 8.86
C ILE A 231 -2.49 2.37 9.53
N VAL A 232 -1.52 1.89 8.75
CA VAL A 232 -0.39 1.12 9.29
C VAL A 232 0.49 2.00 10.19
N MET A 233 0.71 3.27 9.83
CA MET A 233 1.41 4.22 10.70
C MET A 233 0.68 4.41 12.03
N ILE A 234 -0.65 4.53 12.04
CA ILE A 234 -1.46 4.63 13.26
C ILE A 234 -1.26 3.38 14.12
N ILE A 235 -1.40 2.17 13.54
CA ILE A 235 -1.27 0.90 14.25
C ILE A 235 0.13 0.77 14.87
N ILE A 236 1.16 0.90 14.03
CA ILE A 236 2.55 0.71 14.45
C ILE A 236 2.91 1.72 15.54
N SER A 237 2.56 2.99 15.36
CA SER A 237 2.86 4.03 16.36
C SER A 237 2.15 3.77 17.69
N THR A 238 0.91 3.27 17.65
CA THR A 238 0.16 2.94 18.87
C THR A 238 0.80 1.77 19.61
N ILE A 239 1.03 0.66 18.92
CA ILE A 239 1.58 -0.57 19.52
C ILE A 239 3.02 -0.36 20.01
N HIS A 240 3.89 0.24 19.19
CA HIS A 240 5.29 0.46 19.55
C HIS A 240 5.49 1.50 20.65
N THR A 241 4.50 2.33 20.93
CA THR A 241 4.55 3.25 22.08
C THR A 241 3.88 2.68 23.34
N GLY A 242 3.48 1.40 23.32
CA GLY A 242 2.86 0.70 24.45
C GLY A 242 1.47 1.22 24.79
N ARG A 243 0.74 1.75 23.82
CA ARG A 243 -0.61 2.29 23.99
C ARG A 243 -1.64 1.32 23.41
N LYS A 244 -2.84 1.34 24.01
CA LYS A 244 -3.99 0.61 23.47
C LYS A 244 -4.44 1.21 22.14
N ILE A 245 -4.96 0.37 21.26
CA ILE A 245 -5.59 0.83 20.01
C ILE A 245 -6.77 1.72 20.37
N PHE A 246 -6.77 2.94 19.87
CA PHE A 246 -7.81 3.92 20.14
C PHE A 246 -8.33 4.54 18.84
N THR A 247 -9.56 4.99 18.88
CA THR A 247 -10.18 5.73 17.79
C THR A 247 -10.40 7.19 18.18
N ASN A 248 -10.21 8.08 17.23
CA ASN A 248 -10.44 9.49 17.38
C ASN A 248 -11.16 10.00 16.13
N ILE A 249 -12.07 10.95 16.32
CA ILE A 249 -12.83 11.56 15.21
C ILE A 249 -11.89 12.12 14.12
N TRP A 250 -10.74 12.66 14.49
CA TRP A 250 -9.75 13.17 13.55
C TRP A 250 -9.10 12.08 12.73
N LEU A 251 -8.85 10.89 13.32
CA LEU A 251 -8.32 9.74 12.60
C LEU A 251 -9.35 9.19 11.62
N ASN A 252 -10.63 9.13 12.03
CA ASN A 252 -11.74 8.75 11.15
C ASN A 252 -11.87 9.72 9.97
N LEU A 253 -11.79 11.03 10.24
CA LEU A 253 -11.79 12.06 9.21
C LEU A 253 -10.63 11.85 8.22
N GLY A 254 -9.44 11.49 8.71
CA GLY A 254 -8.28 11.21 7.87
C GLY A 254 -8.54 10.10 6.84
N VAL A 255 -9.16 8.98 7.26
CA VAL A 255 -9.54 7.89 6.34
C VAL A 255 -10.55 8.38 5.30
N LEU A 256 -11.58 9.13 5.73
CA LEU A 256 -12.57 9.70 4.82
C LEU A 256 -11.94 10.64 3.79
N LEU A 257 -11.01 11.50 4.22
CA LEU A 257 -10.34 12.46 3.34
C LEU A 257 -9.49 11.76 2.26
N ILE A 258 -8.80 10.66 2.60
CA ILE A 258 -8.05 9.87 1.60
C ILE A 258 -9.01 9.25 0.58
N ILE A 259 -10.15 8.73 1.04
CA ILE A 259 -11.17 8.17 0.15
C ILE A 259 -11.71 9.26 -0.78
N LEU A 260 -12.09 10.43 -0.26
CA LEU A 260 -12.57 11.55 -1.06
C LEU A 260 -11.50 12.06 -2.05
N ALA A 261 -10.24 12.17 -1.60
CA ALA A 261 -9.12 12.53 -2.47
C ALA A 261 -9.00 11.58 -3.67
N THR A 262 -9.19 10.27 -3.42
CA THR A 262 -9.14 9.25 -4.46
C THR A 262 -10.26 9.42 -5.49
N PHE A 263 -11.48 9.62 -5.03
CA PHE A 263 -12.63 9.83 -5.93
C PHE A 263 -12.45 11.10 -6.77
N ILE A 264 -12.04 12.21 -6.15
CA ILE A 264 -11.79 13.47 -6.86
C ILE A 264 -10.69 13.29 -7.90
N ARG A 265 -9.58 12.63 -7.52
CA ARG A 265 -8.44 12.38 -8.43
C ARG A 265 -8.79 11.49 -9.60
N SER A 266 -9.70 10.52 -9.41
CA SER A 266 -10.02 9.51 -10.42
C SER A 266 -11.17 9.92 -11.33
N PHE A 267 -12.16 10.68 -10.85
CA PHE A 267 -13.37 10.95 -11.64
C PHE A 267 -13.47 12.39 -12.15
N ILE A 268 -13.05 13.39 -11.39
CA ILE A 268 -13.20 14.79 -11.84
C ILE A 268 -12.37 15.07 -13.12
N PRO A 269 -11.17 14.48 -13.32
CA PRO A 269 -10.40 14.71 -14.55
C PRO A 269 -11.06 14.21 -15.85
N PHE A 270 -12.17 13.48 -15.82
CA PHE A 270 -12.99 13.25 -17.00
C PHE A 270 -13.57 14.54 -17.59
N TYR A 271 -13.66 15.59 -16.79
CA TYR A 271 -14.00 16.94 -17.22
C TYR A 271 -12.71 17.73 -17.37
N GLU A 272 -12.20 17.86 -18.59
CA GLU A 272 -10.89 18.45 -18.92
C GLU A 272 -10.66 19.83 -18.26
N GLU A 273 -11.71 20.66 -18.16
CA GLU A 273 -11.64 22.00 -17.58
C GLU A 273 -11.33 22.01 -16.08
N TYR A 274 -11.58 20.89 -15.35
CA TYR A 274 -11.38 20.78 -13.88
C TYR A 274 -10.15 19.93 -13.48
N VAL A 275 -9.33 19.47 -14.43
CA VAL A 275 -8.17 18.60 -14.14
C VAL A 275 -7.22 19.20 -13.12
N ILE A 276 -6.84 20.48 -13.30
CA ILE A 276 -5.89 21.14 -12.39
C ILE A 276 -6.50 21.31 -11.00
N GLN A 277 -7.76 21.75 -10.93
CA GLN A 277 -8.47 21.93 -9.66
C GLN A 277 -8.62 20.58 -8.93
N ALA A 278 -8.97 19.52 -9.65
CA ALA A 278 -9.07 18.19 -9.08
C ALA A 278 -7.74 17.71 -8.49
N TYR A 279 -6.65 17.98 -9.18
CA TYR A 279 -5.31 17.62 -8.71
C TYR A 279 -4.89 18.39 -7.46
N ILE A 280 -5.17 19.70 -7.40
CA ILE A 280 -4.88 20.54 -6.25
C ILE A 280 -5.74 20.10 -5.05
N ILE A 281 -7.05 19.97 -5.23
CA ILE A 281 -7.98 19.60 -4.16
C ILE A 281 -7.64 18.19 -3.63
N SER A 282 -7.44 17.21 -4.52
CA SER A 282 -7.10 15.86 -4.08
C SER A 282 -5.79 15.80 -3.33
N SER A 283 -4.75 16.55 -3.72
CA SER A 283 -3.48 16.59 -3.01
C SER A 283 -3.59 17.25 -1.62
N ILE A 284 -4.39 18.28 -1.48
CA ILE A 284 -4.69 18.91 -0.17
C ILE A 284 -5.41 17.89 0.72
N LEU A 285 -6.49 17.29 0.23
CA LEU A 285 -7.26 16.28 0.97
C LEU A 285 -6.41 15.07 1.37
N TRP A 286 -5.48 14.65 0.52
CA TRP A 286 -4.57 13.55 0.80
C TRP A 286 -3.48 13.90 1.82
N THR A 287 -3.06 15.17 1.88
CA THR A 287 -2.00 15.64 2.79
C THR A 287 -2.53 15.84 4.22
N ILE A 288 -3.75 16.36 4.38
CA ILE A 288 -4.36 16.65 5.69
C ILE A 288 -4.31 15.45 6.66
N PRO A 289 -4.65 14.22 6.27
CA PRO A 289 -4.54 13.04 7.14
C PRO A 289 -3.17 12.86 7.77
N PHE A 290 -2.10 13.05 7.02
CA PHE A 290 -0.74 12.91 7.52
C PHE A 290 -0.36 14.04 8.48
N VAL A 291 -0.88 15.26 8.28
CA VAL A 291 -0.74 16.36 9.24
C VAL A 291 -1.49 16.05 10.55
N ILE A 292 -2.70 15.49 10.45
CA ILE A 292 -3.47 15.02 11.61
C ILE A 292 -2.69 13.94 12.35
N TYR A 293 -2.15 12.95 11.62
CA TYR A 293 -1.30 11.91 12.19
C TYR A 293 -0.11 12.50 12.95
N MET A 294 0.64 13.40 12.35
CA MET A 294 1.79 14.04 13.00
C MET A 294 1.37 14.77 14.28
N LYS A 295 0.28 15.52 14.25
CA LYS A 295 -0.23 16.25 15.42
C LYS A 295 -0.57 15.31 16.59
N ILE A 296 -1.13 14.14 16.31
CA ILE A 296 -1.57 13.18 17.33
C ILE A 296 -0.40 12.33 17.82
N PHE A 297 0.45 11.83 16.91
CA PHE A 297 1.44 10.80 17.22
C PHE A 297 2.84 11.32 17.55
N ILE A 298 3.24 12.53 17.10
CA ILE A 298 4.54 13.09 17.49
C ILE A 298 4.71 13.15 19.01
N PRO A 299 3.73 13.62 19.82
CA PRO A 299 3.86 13.58 21.28
C PRO A 299 4.05 12.19 21.84
N PHE A 300 3.41 11.17 21.24
CA PHE A 300 3.54 9.78 21.68
C PHE A 300 4.92 9.21 21.36
N LEU A 301 5.42 9.48 20.15
CA LEU A 301 6.72 9.02 19.66
C LEU A 301 7.90 9.67 20.40
N LEU A 302 7.73 10.89 20.91
CA LEU A 302 8.73 11.62 21.68
C LEU A 302 8.64 11.37 23.19
N SER A 303 7.61 10.68 23.67
CA SER A 303 7.45 10.33 25.10
C SER A 303 7.92 8.88 25.38
N PRO A 304 8.30 8.57 26.62
CA PRO A 304 8.54 7.19 27.03
C PRO A 304 7.34 6.29 26.73
N ARG A 305 7.60 5.00 26.54
CA ARG A 305 6.54 4.01 26.34
C ARG A 305 5.55 4.01 27.51
N ALA A 306 4.26 3.93 27.21
CA ALA A 306 3.21 3.96 28.23
C ALA A 306 3.17 2.71 29.12
N ASP A 307 3.67 1.57 28.61
CA ASP A 307 3.77 0.29 29.33
C ASP A 307 5.04 0.15 30.21
N GLY A 308 5.91 1.16 30.25
CA GLY A 308 7.14 1.17 31.04
C GLY A 308 8.27 0.27 30.51
N ILE A 309 8.07 -0.44 29.41
CA ILE A 309 9.11 -1.27 28.78
C ILE A 309 10.15 -0.35 28.12
N LYS A 310 11.43 -0.60 28.39
CA LYS A 310 12.50 0.13 27.69
C LYS A 310 12.50 -0.26 26.20
N GLY A 311 12.31 0.73 25.34
CA GLY A 311 12.31 0.56 23.89
C GLY A 311 13.71 0.52 23.28
#